data_0d27db9fe87e11d65634d775b0b9e335
#
_entry.id   0d27db9fe87e11d65634d775b0b9e335
#
_cell.length_a   1.000
_cell.length_b   1.000
_cell.length_c   1.000
_cell.angle_alpha   90.00
_cell.angle_beta   90.00
_cell.angle_gamma   90.00
#
_symmetry.space_group_name_H-M   'P 1'
#
loop_
_entity.id
_entity.type
_entity.pdbx_description
1 polymer ?
#
loop_
_entity_poly.entity_id
_entity_poly.type
_entity_poly.pdbx_seq_one_letter_code
_entity_poly.pdbx_strand_id
1 'polypeptide(L)'
;KELIEAGVKVKSDILEIDATLATQEQSLVQAKNNLRLTKINLAQILLITDYENFDIVVEDLDVPISDILLQTPKEIFEKALTFRNDIQLYLTNIEIAKKDISLAKGNLQPSLTAYYGYNSRVSYTDRLAGDGTFRDVPIGFVSGSGDQVLRSVEQNKVIGPLSFQKQLDNNEGHNFGVRLSIPIFNGNSIRNNVKRSRVNLLRSENQFEQEKLNLESSINQAYNSALGAYKFYEAAKKTVLARERTY
;
A
#
# COMPACT_ATOMS: atom_id res chain seq x y z
N LYS A 1 60.57 -31.70 4.16
CA LYS A 1 61.53 -31.98 5.25
C LYS A 1 62.71 -32.80 4.73
N GLU A 2 62.47 -33.89 4.04
CA GLU A 2 63.49 -34.77 3.46
C GLU A 2 64.53 -34.06 2.59
N LEU A 3 64.11 -33.07 1.75
CA LEU A 3 64.99 -32.29 0.88
C LEU A 3 65.89 -31.32 1.65
N ILE A 4 65.57 -30.97 2.88
CA ILE A 4 66.40 -30.12 3.73
C ILE A 4 67.40 -30.95 4.50
N GLU A 5 66.99 -32.14 4.97
CA GLU A 5 67.89 -33.15 5.58
C GLU A 5 68.97 -33.61 4.56
N ALA A 6 68.57 -33.62 3.27
CA ALA A 6 69.49 -33.90 2.17
C ALA A 6 70.36 -32.69 1.73
N GLY A 7 70.23 -31.51 2.39
CA GLY A 7 71.02 -30.31 2.08
C GLY A 7 70.64 -29.57 0.79
N VAL A 8 69.49 -29.91 0.17
CA VAL A 8 69.04 -29.38 -1.13
C VAL A 8 68.24 -28.09 -0.99
N LYS A 9 67.61 -27.81 0.17
CA LYS A 9 66.81 -26.62 0.46
C LYS A 9 67.18 -25.95 1.80
N VAL A 10 66.95 -24.64 1.91
CA VAL A 10 67.25 -23.85 3.10
C VAL A 10 66.12 -23.94 4.12
N LYS A 11 66.48 -23.93 5.41
CA LYS A 11 65.50 -23.98 6.52
C LYS A 11 64.43 -22.89 6.46
N SER A 12 64.71 -21.72 5.87
CA SER A 12 63.77 -20.63 5.65
C SER A 12 62.59 -21.04 4.74
N ASP A 13 62.80 -21.95 3.80
CA ASP A 13 61.73 -22.39 2.89
C ASP A 13 60.64 -23.17 3.63
N ILE A 14 60.96 -23.90 4.72
CA ILE A 14 59.93 -24.55 5.58
C ILE A 14 59.10 -23.52 6.30
N LEU A 15 59.72 -22.48 6.89
CA LEU A 15 58.99 -21.43 7.59
C LEU A 15 58.05 -20.67 6.68
N GLU A 16 58.42 -20.44 5.43
CA GLU A 16 57.57 -19.82 4.42
C GLU A 16 56.40 -20.71 4.01
N ILE A 17 56.65 -22.03 3.85
CA ILE A 17 55.58 -23.01 3.60
C ILE A 17 54.64 -23.13 4.78
N ASP A 18 55.14 -23.21 6.01
CA ASP A 18 54.33 -23.29 7.25
C ASP A 18 53.48 -22.00 7.42
N ALA A 19 54.05 -20.81 7.15
CA ALA A 19 53.30 -19.55 7.17
C ALA A 19 52.24 -19.50 6.08
N THR A 20 52.52 -20.02 4.88
CA THR A 20 51.54 -20.12 3.79
C THR A 20 50.43 -21.11 4.16
N LEU A 21 50.75 -22.26 4.75
CA LEU A 21 49.78 -23.25 5.23
C LEU A 21 48.87 -22.64 6.28
N ALA A 22 49.41 -21.98 7.30
CA ALA A 22 48.62 -21.31 8.34
C ALA A 22 47.66 -20.25 7.73
N THR A 23 48.12 -19.48 6.75
CA THR A 23 47.30 -18.49 6.02
C THR A 23 46.17 -19.17 5.24
N GLN A 24 46.41 -20.32 4.60
CA GLN A 24 45.39 -21.09 3.91
C GLN A 24 44.40 -21.73 4.88
N GLU A 25 44.85 -22.25 5.99
CA GLU A 25 43.99 -22.78 7.08
C GLU A 25 43.08 -21.69 7.64
N GLN A 26 43.60 -20.48 7.89
CA GLN A 26 42.79 -19.32 8.29
C GLN A 26 41.72 -19.00 7.25
N SER A 27 42.09 -18.95 5.97
CA SER A 27 41.18 -18.68 4.87
C SER A 27 40.09 -19.76 4.78
N LEU A 28 40.43 -21.03 4.99
CA LEU A 28 39.47 -22.13 5.00
C LEU A 28 38.47 -21.99 6.15
N VAL A 29 38.95 -21.68 7.36
CA VAL A 29 38.08 -21.46 8.53
C VAL A 29 37.11 -20.30 8.24
N GLN A 30 37.60 -19.21 7.67
CA GLN A 30 36.79 -18.07 7.33
C GLN A 30 35.73 -18.39 6.27
N ALA A 31 36.09 -19.14 5.23
CA ALA A 31 35.14 -19.60 4.20
C ALA A 31 34.05 -20.52 4.79
N LYS A 32 34.42 -21.45 5.68
CA LYS A 32 33.48 -22.33 6.39
C LYS A 32 32.51 -21.53 7.27
N ASN A 33 33.01 -20.53 8.00
CA ASN A 33 32.16 -19.64 8.80
C ASN A 33 31.17 -18.84 7.93
N ASN A 34 31.65 -18.27 6.84
CA ASN A 34 30.80 -17.55 5.91
C ASN A 34 29.72 -18.44 5.30
N LEU A 35 30.05 -19.68 4.91
CA LEU A 35 29.09 -20.64 4.40
C LEU A 35 28.02 -20.96 5.45
N ARG A 36 28.43 -21.20 6.70
CA ARG A 36 27.49 -21.46 7.81
C ARG A 36 26.53 -20.29 8.04
N LEU A 37 27.04 -19.07 8.09
CA LEU A 37 26.22 -17.86 8.24
C LEU A 37 25.25 -17.70 7.08
N THR A 38 25.69 -17.95 5.85
CA THR A 38 24.83 -17.86 4.68
C THR A 38 23.71 -18.92 4.70
N LYS A 39 24.01 -20.14 5.13
CA LYS A 39 23.01 -21.21 5.33
C LYS A 39 21.99 -20.79 6.39
N ILE A 40 22.42 -20.24 7.53
CA ILE A 40 21.52 -19.76 8.58
C ILE A 40 20.60 -18.66 8.04
N ASN A 41 21.15 -17.68 7.32
CA ASN A 41 20.37 -16.62 6.71
C ASN A 41 19.32 -17.16 5.71
N LEU A 42 19.69 -18.15 4.91
CA LEU A 42 18.75 -18.79 3.99
C LEU A 42 17.64 -19.54 4.74
N ALA A 43 18.00 -20.30 5.77
CA ALA A 43 17.03 -21.00 6.62
C ALA A 43 16.04 -20.02 7.29
N GLN A 44 16.53 -18.85 7.75
CA GLN A 44 15.68 -17.78 8.29
C GLN A 44 14.68 -17.23 7.26
N ILE A 45 15.13 -16.99 6.03
CA ILE A 45 14.25 -16.54 4.93
C ILE A 45 13.18 -17.58 4.63
N LEU A 46 13.53 -18.87 4.73
CA LEU A 46 12.62 -20.00 4.52
C LEU A 46 11.78 -20.35 5.76
N LEU A 47 11.94 -19.61 6.87
CA LEU A 47 11.28 -19.84 8.15
C LEU A 47 11.58 -21.23 8.75
N ILE A 48 12.75 -21.79 8.47
CA ILE A 48 13.24 -23.05 9.02
C ILE A 48 13.98 -22.73 10.32
N THR A 49 13.57 -23.34 11.43
CA THR A 49 14.16 -23.10 12.78
C THR A 49 15.27 -24.05 13.13
N ASP A 50 15.38 -25.19 12.46
CA ASP A 50 16.47 -26.16 12.66
C ASP A 50 17.68 -25.77 11.81
N TYR A 51 18.50 -24.88 12.34
CA TYR A 51 19.72 -24.39 11.67
C TYR A 51 20.88 -25.38 11.69
N GLU A 52 20.86 -26.37 12.60
CA GLU A 52 21.96 -27.33 12.76
C GLU A 52 21.92 -28.40 11.68
N ASN A 53 20.73 -28.87 11.33
CA ASN A 53 20.52 -29.92 10.33
C ASN A 53 20.19 -29.38 8.95
N PHE A 54 20.04 -28.03 8.82
CA PHE A 54 19.75 -27.43 7.51
C PHE A 54 20.96 -27.47 6.61
N ASP A 55 20.82 -28.13 5.49
CA ASP A 55 21.82 -28.15 4.43
C ASP A 55 21.17 -27.97 3.03
N ILE A 56 21.98 -27.58 2.06
CA ILE A 56 21.60 -27.43 0.67
C ILE A 56 22.21 -28.57 -0.12
N VAL A 57 21.44 -29.11 -1.08
CA VAL A 57 21.97 -30.10 -2.04
C VAL A 57 22.98 -29.40 -2.91
N VAL A 58 24.21 -29.87 -2.91
CA VAL A 58 25.24 -29.41 -3.82
C VAL A 58 25.13 -30.22 -5.10
N GLU A 59 24.50 -29.65 -6.10
CA GLU A 59 24.56 -30.22 -7.46
C GLU A 59 25.80 -29.69 -8.15
N ASP A 60 26.47 -30.55 -8.88
CA ASP A 60 27.62 -30.17 -9.74
C ASP A 60 27.04 -29.49 -10.99
N LEU A 61 26.71 -28.21 -10.80
CA LEU A 61 26.15 -27.40 -11.86
C LEU A 61 27.32 -26.90 -12.73
N ASP A 62 27.34 -27.32 -13.97
CA ASP A 62 28.10 -26.60 -14.99
C ASP A 62 27.65 -25.13 -14.94
N VAL A 63 28.59 -24.22 -14.77
CA VAL A 63 28.31 -22.77 -14.78
C VAL A 63 27.98 -22.38 -16.23
N PRO A 64 26.69 -22.37 -16.63
CA PRO A 64 26.37 -21.99 -18.00
C PRO A 64 26.70 -20.51 -18.18
N ILE A 65 27.24 -20.16 -19.32
CA ILE A 65 27.26 -18.76 -19.74
C ILE A 65 25.79 -18.37 -19.89
N SER A 66 25.29 -17.58 -18.95
CA SER A 66 23.91 -17.10 -19.03
C SER A 66 23.75 -16.26 -20.29
N ASP A 67 22.71 -16.52 -21.08
CA ASP A 67 22.35 -15.71 -22.26
C ASP A 67 22.20 -14.21 -21.94
N ILE A 68 21.97 -13.89 -20.67
CA ILE A 68 21.94 -12.50 -20.17
C ILE A 68 23.31 -11.81 -20.30
N LEU A 69 24.41 -12.53 -20.10
CA LEU A 69 25.76 -11.95 -20.26
C LEU A 69 26.14 -11.70 -21.74
N LEU A 70 25.39 -12.25 -22.67
CA LEU A 70 25.54 -11.99 -24.12
C LEU A 70 24.81 -10.71 -24.55
N GLN A 71 23.90 -10.18 -23.72
CA GLN A 71 23.16 -8.94 -23.96
C GLN A 71 23.89 -7.76 -23.35
N THR A 72 23.72 -6.59 -23.94
CA THR A 72 24.24 -5.36 -23.34
C THR A 72 23.39 -4.91 -22.15
N PRO A 73 23.94 -4.22 -21.15
CA PRO A 73 23.16 -3.64 -20.06
C PRO A 73 21.96 -2.80 -20.53
N LYS A 74 22.13 -2.12 -21.67
CA LYS A 74 21.05 -1.31 -22.28
C LYS A 74 19.89 -2.16 -22.77
N GLU A 75 20.16 -3.27 -23.46
CA GLU A 75 19.10 -4.20 -23.91
C GLU A 75 18.36 -4.83 -22.74
N ILE A 76 19.09 -5.17 -21.67
CA ILE A 76 18.49 -5.69 -20.44
C ILE A 76 17.57 -4.63 -19.81
N PHE A 77 18.02 -3.37 -19.75
CA PHE A 77 17.25 -2.24 -19.22
C PHE A 77 15.97 -2.01 -20.05
N GLU A 78 16.06 -1.95 -21.37
CA GLU A 78 14.91 -1.75 -22.25
C GLU A 78 13.85 -2.86 -22.06
N LYS A 79 14.28 -4.11 -21.94
CA LYS A 79 13.39 -5.22 -21.62
C LYS A 79 12.78 -5.06 -20.23
N ALA A 80 13.58 -4.73 -19.21
CA ALA A 80 13.12 -4.57 -17.83
C ALA A 80 12.01 -3.51 -17.70
N LEU A 81 12.09 -2.41 -18.47
CA LEU A 81 11.04 -1.38 -18.50
C LEU A 81 9.67 -1.92 -18.91
N THR A 82 9.62 -2.99 -19.69
CA THR A 82 8.34 -3.52 -20.22
C THR A 82 7.63 -4.48 -19.27
N PHE A 83 8.34 -5.23 -18.44
CA PHE A 83 7.74 -6.30 -17.63
C PHE A 83 7.88 -6.10 -16.11
N ARG A 84 8.73 -5.20 -15.63
CA ARG A 84 8.91 -5.01 -14.19
C ARG A 84 7.70 -4.35 -13.56
N ASN A 85 7.19 -4.98 -12.49
CA ASN A 85 6.00 -4.53 -11.78
C ASN A 85 6.19 -3.17 -11.09
N ASP A 86 7.41 -2.87 -10.59
CA ASP A 86 7.72 -1.58 -9.98
C ASP A 86 7.59 -0.43 -11.00
N ILE A 87 8.09 -0.61 -12.22
CA ILE A 87 7.93 0.36 -13.31
C ILE A 87 6.46 0.55 -13.66
N GLN A 88 5.67 -0.53 -13.76
CA GLN A 88 4.24 -0.46 -14.01
C GLN A 88 3.49 0.26 -12.88
N LEU A 89 3.92 0.08 -11.63
CA LEU A 89 3.38 0.80 -10.48
C LEU A 89 3.55 2.31 -10.61
N TYR A 90 4.76 2.79 -10.96
CA TYR A 90 5.03 4.22 -11.16
C TYR A 90 4.24 4.80 -12.33
N LEU A 91 4.11 4.07 -13.44
CA LEU A 91 3.26 4.47 -14.56
C LEU A 91 1.79 4.61 -14.15
N THR A 92 1.28 3.65 -13.38
CA THR A 92 -0.09 3.69 -12.85
C THR A 92 -0.29 4.89 -11.91
N ASN A 93 0.70 5.21 -11.06
CA ASN A 93 0.66 6.38 -10.19
C ASN A 93 0.58 7.70 -10.98
N ILE A 94 1.27 7.79 -12.12
CA ILE A 94 1.15 8.93 -13.03
C ILE A 94 -0.27 9.03 -13.61
N GLU A 95 -0.87 7.90 -14.01
CA GLU A 95 -2.25 7.88 -14.50
C GLU A 95 -3.26 8.30 -13.43
N ILE A 96 -3.09 7.82 -12.20
CA ILE A 96 -3.89 8.24 -11.04
C ILE A 96 -3.78 9.75 -10.86
N ALA A 97 -2.57 10.30 -10.81
CA ALA A 97 -2.35 11.73 -10.66
C ALA A 97 -2.98 12.57 -11.79
N LYS A 98 -3.00 12.07 -13.04
CA LYS A 98 -3.73 12.68 -14.16
C LYS A 98 -5.24 12.68 -13.94
N LYS A 99 -5.79 11.57 -13.41
CA LYS A 99 -7.23 11.48 -13.06
C LYS A 99 -7.59 12.40 -11.90
N ASP A 100 -6.71 12.57 -10.92
CA ASP A 100 -6.89 13.50 -9.79
C ASP A 100 -7.02 14.95 -10.25
N ILE A 101 -6.29 15.35 -11.30
CA ILE A 101 -6.46 16.67 -11.91
C ILE A 101 -7.85 16.79 -12.52
N SER A 102 -8.33 15.75 -13.20
CA SER A 102 -9.67 15.74 -13.81
C SER A 102 -10.76 15.79 -12.74
N LEU A 103 -10.58 15.06 -11.65
CA LEU A 103 -11.47 15.06 -10.49
C LEU A 103 -11.50 16.46 -9.83
N ALA A 104 -10.33 17.05 -9.60
CA ALA A 104 -10.24 18.40 -9.04
C ALA A 104 -10.90 19.46 -9.92
N LYS A 105 -10.81 19.31 -11.26
CA LYS A 105 -11.52 20.17 -12.23
C LYS A 105 -13.03 19.93 -12.19
N GLY A 106 -13.48 18.70 -11.93
CA GLY A 106 -14.90 18.36 -11.81
C GLY A 106 -15.61 19.20 -10.75
N ASN A 107 -14.92 19.57 -9.68
CA ASN A 107 -15.46 20.43 -8.62
C ASN A 107 -15.75 21.89 -9.06
N LEU A 108 -15.34 22.28 -10.27
CA LEU A 108 -15.74 23.54 -10.89
C LEU A 108 -17.08 23.41 -11.63
N GLN A 109 -17.58 22.21 -11.84
CA GLN A 109 -18.82 21.94 -12.57
C GLN A 109 -20.03 22.02 -11.64
N PRO A 110 -21.23 22.28 -12.16
CA PRO A 110 -22.46 22.12 -11.40
C PRO A 110 -22.63 20.68 -10.91
N SER A 111 -23.11 20.52 -9.68
CA SER A 111 -23.49 19.22 -9.13
C SER A 111 -24.99 19.10 -8.99
N LEU A 112 -25.54 17.98 -9.41
CA LEU A 112 -26.96 17.62 -9.29
C LEU A 112 -27.06 16.44 -8.31
N THR A 113 -27.84 16.65 -7.23
CA THR A 113 -28.07 15.63 -6.22
C THR A 113 -29.55 15.38 -6.09
N ALA A 114 -30.00 14.14 -6.26
CA ALA A 114 -31.35 13.70 -5.92
C ALA A 114 -31.31 13.09 -4.51
N TYR A 115 -32.34 13.37 -3.73
CA TYR A 115 -32.50 12.80 -2.40
C TYR A 115 -33.91 12.34 -2.17
N TYR A 116 -34.04 11.27 -1.39
CA TYR A 116 -35.27 10.75 -0.83
C TYR A 116 -35.05 10.53 0.65
N GLY A 117 -35.97 11.01 1.48
CA GLY A 117 -35.99 10.81 2.91
C GLY A 117 -37.30 10.24 3.37
N TYR A 118 -37.25 9.29 4.27
CA TYR A 118 -38.39 8.79 5.04
C TYR A 118 -38.18 9.20 6.50
N ASN A 119 -39.21 9.78 7.10
CA ASN A 119 -39.17 10.16 8.49
C ASN A 119 -40.51 9.81 9.15
N SER A 120 -40.48 9.38 10.37
CA SER A 120 -41.65 9.22 11.22
C SER A 120 -41.32 9.72 12.62
N ARG A 121 -42.36 10.13 13.35
CA ARG A 121 -42.23 10.67 14.71
C ARG A 121 -43.09 9.87 15.68
N VAL A 122 -42.48 9.48 16.78
CA VAL A 122 -43.16 8.82 17.88
C VAL A 122 -43.09 9.70 19.13
N SER A 123 -44.22 9.86 19.84
CA SER A 123 -44.30 10.62 21.10
C SER A 123 -45.09 9.82 22.14
N TYR A 124 -44.55 9.73 23.33
CA TYR A 124 -45.20 9.07 24.47
C TYR A 124 -45.85 10.06 25.43
N THR A 125 -46.15 11.29 24.99
CA THR A 125 -46.90 12.27 25.76
C THR A 125 -48.38 12.02 25.65
N ASP A 126 -49.06 12.23 26.77
CA ASP A 126 -50.51 12.23 26.82
C ASP A 126 -51.07 13.36 25.92
N ARG A 127 -52.24 13.12 25.37
CA ARG A 127 -52.90 14.06 24.46
C ARG A 127 -54.32 14.33 24.93
N LEU A 128 -54.81 15.49 24.65
CA LEU A 128 -56.23 15.85 24.85
C LEU A 128 -57.01 15.43 23.60
N ALA A 129 -58.08 14.72 23.80
CA ALA A 129 -59.04 14.43 22.75
C ALA A 129 -60.45 14.69 23.27
N GLY A 130 -61.35 15.09 22.40
CA GLY A 130 -62.76 15.22 22.74
C GLY A 130 -63.32 13.88 23.23
N ASP A 131 -64.13 13.90 24.28
CA ASP A 131 -64.79 12.70 24.85
C ASP A 131 -66.19 12.43 24.28
N GLY A 132 -66.60 13.26 23.31
CA GLY A 132 -67.93 13.22 22.68
C GLY A 132 -68.99 13.84 23.52
N THR A 133 -68.70 14.36 24.72
CA THR A 133 -69.70 15.06 25.57
C THR A 133 -69.54 16.57 25.42
N PHE A 134 -70.64 17.27 25.40
CA PHE A 134 -70.68 18.70 25.26
C PHE A 134 -71.16 19.37 26.54
N ARG A 135 -70.55 20.45 26.92
CA ARG A 135 -70.96 21.31 28.02
C ARG A 135 -71.20 22.72 27.50
N ASP A 136 -72.34 23.27 27.88
CA ASP A 136 -72.72 24.62 27.60
C ASP A 136 -71.94 25.61 28.54
N VAL A 137 -71.15 26.47 27.96
CA VAL A 137 -70.40 27.47 28.70
C VAL A 137 -70.96 28.85 28.36
N PRO A 138 -71.28 29.69 29.34
CA PRO A 138 -71.73 31.04 29.06
C PRO A 138 -70.58 31.85 28.44
N ILE A 139 -70.88 32.49 27.34
CA ILE A 139 -69.89 33.33 26.58
C ILE A 139 -70.27 34.81 26.63
N GLY A 140 -71.43 35.17 27.16
CA GLY A 140 -71.96 36.51 27.30
C GLY A 140 -73.34 36.59 27.70
N PHE A 141 -73.90 37.80 27.70
CA PHE A 141 -75.34 38.10 27.98
C PHE A 141 -75.96 38.90 26.87
N VAL A 142 -77.24 38.71 26.57
CA VAL A 142 -77.99 39.52 25.61
C VAL A 142 -78.28 40.90 26.21
N SER A 143 -77.80 41.98 25.53
CA SER A 143 -78.02 43.33 25.97
C SER A 143 -79.55 43.67 25.94
N GLY A 144 -80.15 43.94 27.11
CA GLY A 144 -81.51 44.30 27.26
C GLY A 144 -82.44 43.22 27.92
N SER A 145 -82.27 41.92 27.69
CA SER A 145 -82.96 40.88 28.38
C SER A 145 -82.20 40.24 29.55
N GLY A 146 -80.87 40.35 29.53
CA GLY A 146 -79.99 39.72 30.51
C GLY A 146 -79.81 38.19 30.34
N ASP A 147 -80.39 37.61 29.27
CA ASP A 147 -80.28 36.19 29.01
C ASP A 147 -78.84 35.77 28.68
N GLN A 148 -78.43 34.63 29.24
CA GLN A 148 -77.08 34.06 28.96
C GLN A 148 -77.00 33.53 27.53
N VAL A 149 -75.95 33.93 26.82
CA VAL A 149 -75.54 33.30 25.55
C VAL A 149 -74.63 32.13 25.85
N LEU A 150 -75.08 30.93 25.56
CA LEU A 150 -74.30 29.71 25.82
C LEU A 150 -73.60 29.26 24.51
N ARG A 151 -72.38 28.73 24.68
CA ARG A 151 -71.69 28.01 23.64
C ARG A 151 -71.44 26.60 24.06
N SER A 152 -71.88 25.67 23.24
CA SER A 152 -71.60 24.26 23.44
C SER A 152 -70.12 23.95 23.10
N VAL A 153 -69.40 23.48 24.12
CA VAL A 153 -67.96 23.17 23.98
C VAL A 153 -67.80 21.69 24.35
N GLU A 154 -67.11 20.97 23.45
CA GLU A 154 -66.80 19.57 23.70
C GLU A 154 -65.80 19.47 24.87
N GLN A 155 -66.05 18.53 25.75
CA GLN A 155 -65.18 18.26 26.88
C GLN A 155 -63.94 17.46 26.43
N ASN A 156 -62.80 17.80 26.96
CA ASN A 156 -61.59 17.13 26.66
C ASN A 156 -61.25 16.09 27.71
N LYS A 157 -60.87 14.91 27.27
CA LYS A 157 -60.33 13.84 28.09
C LYS A 157 -58.86 13.64 27.79
N VAL A 158 -58.08 13.42 28.83
CA VAL A 158 -56.66 12.99 28.67
C VAL A 158 -56.66 11.53 28.27
N ILE A 159 -56.06 11.27 27.11
CA ILE A 159 -55.86 9.91 26.63
C ILE A 159 -54.34 9.66 26.46
N GLY A 160 -53.94 8.44 26.78
CA GLY A 160 -52.53 8.04 26.60
C GLY A 160 -52.08 8.06 25.15
N PRO A 161 -50.77 7.94 24.91
CA PRO A 161 -50.23 7.93 23.56
C PRO A 161 -50.75 6.74 22.75
N LEU A 162 -50.79 6.90 21.43
CA LEU A 162 -51.10 5.79 20.53
C LEU A 162 -49.96 4.73 20.60
N SER A 163 -50.30 3.50 20.24
CA SER A 163 -49.27 2.45 20.10
C SER A 163 -48.19 2.87 19.12
N PHE A 164 -46.97 2.38 19.32
CA PHE A 164 -45.82 2.65 18.46
C PHE A 164 -46.14 2.47 16.98
N GLN A 165 -46.72 1.31 16.62
CA GLN A 165 -47.06 0.98 15.23
C GLN A 165 -48.00 2.04 14.64
N LYS A 166 -49.06 2.39 15.38
CA LYS A 166 -50.07 3.34 14.91
C LYS A 166 -49.52 4.76 14.79
N GLN A 167 -48.50 5.10 15.60
CA GLN A 167 -47.82 6.37 15.47
C GLN A 167 -46.87 6.40 14.26
N LEU A 168 -46.17 5.30 13.97
CA LEU A 168 -45.37 5.18 12.77
C LEU A 168 -46.23 5.36 11.52
N ASP A 169 -47.34 4.65 11.42
CA ASP A 169 -48.22 4.69 10.25
C ASP A 169 -48.91 6.06 10.09
N ASN A 170 -49.30 6.72 11.20
CA ASN A 170 -49.95 8.02 11.14
C ASN A 170 -49.01 9.21 10.89
N ASN A 171 -47.73 9.07 11.28
CA ASN A 171 -46.75 10.15 11.25
C ASN A 171 -45.69 9.92 10.19
N GLU A 172 -45.89 8.97 9.26
CA GLU A 172 -44.95 8.76 8.15
C GLU A 172 -44.91 9.99 7.26
N GLY A 173 -43.69 10.37 6.91
CA GLY A 173 -43.40 11.47 6.02
C GLY A 173 -42.40 11.06 4.97
N HIS A 174 -42.72 11.33 3.72
CA HIS A 174 -41.86 11.12 2.61
C HIS A 174 -41.42 12.47 2.03
N ASN A 175 -40.13 12.68 1.91
CA ASN A 175 -39.61 13.86 1.28
C ASN A 175 -38.64 13.48 0.16
N PHE A 176 -38.78 14.07 -0.98
CA PHE A 176 -37.88 13.89 -2.12
C PHE A 176 -37.61 15.22 -2.79
N GLY A 177 -36.48 15.28 -3.44
CA GLY A 177 -36.14 16.50 -4.16
C GLY A 177 -34.86 16.36 -4.97
N VAL A 178 -34.61 17.40 -5.71
CA VAL A 178 -33.42 17.55 -6.53
C VAL A 178 -32.77 18.88 -6.18
N ARG A 179 -31.46 18.84 -5.93
CA ARG A 179 -30.66 20.03 -5.62
C ARG A 179 -29.62 20.23 -6.70
N LEU A 180 -29.66 21.35 -7.38
CA LEU A 180 -28.60 21.83 -8.28
C LEU A 180 -27.71 22.81 -7.51
N SER A 181 -26.40 22.53 -7.46
CA SER A 181 -25.41 23.43 -6.83
C SER A 181 -24.38 23.88 -7.87
N ILE A 182 -24.28 25.17 -8.09
CA ILE A 182 -23.35 25.77 -9.05
C ILE A 182 -22.34 26.63 -8.28
N PRO A 183 -21.05 26.24 -8.22
CA PRO A 183 -20.04 27.03 -7.53
C PRO A 183 -19.67 28.27 -8.35
N ILE A 184 -20.10 29.45 -7.91
CA ILE A 184 -19.79 30.72 -8.57
C ILE A 184 -18.43 31.26 -8.09
N PHE A 185 -18.22 31.29 -6.77
CA PHE A 185 -16.98 31.74 -6.15
C PHE A 185 -16.75 31.02 -4.83
N ASN A 186 -15.52 30.52 -4.62
CA ASN A 186 -15.13 29.79 -3.42
C ASN A 186 -13.74 30.21 -2.90
N GLY A 187 -13.38 31.47 -3.03
CA GLY A 187 -12.09 32.00 -2.59
C GLY A 187 -10.88 31.35 -3.32
N ASN A 188 -11.04 30.93 -4.56
CA ASN A 188 -10.02 30.21 -5.34
C ASN A 188 -9.62 28.83 -4.80
N SER A 189 -10.31 28.29 -3.79
CA SER A 189 -9.98 26.99 -3.18
C SER A 189 -9.90 25.87 -4.21
N ILE A 190 -10.91 25.74 -5.09
CA ILE A 190 -10.93 24.70 -6.13
C ILE A 190 -9.79 24.90 -7.14
N ARG A 191 -9.52 26.13 -7.56
CA ARG A 191 -8.40 26.44 -8.47
C ARG A 191 -7.05 26.06 -7.85
N ASN A 192 -6.87 26.33 -6.55
CA ASN A 192 -5.67 25.95 -5.82
C ASN A 192 -5.55 24.43 -5.68
N ASN A 193 -6.67 23.70 -5.52
CA ASN A 193 -6.67 22.25 -5.52
C ASN A 193 -6.23 21.69 -6.89
N VAL A 194 -6.71 22.25 -7.99
CA VAL A 194 -6.25 21.85 -9.34
C VAL A 194 -4.75 22.11 -9.51
N LYS A 195 -4.23 23.25 -9.03
CA LYS A 195 -2.78 23.52 -9.05
C LYS A 195 -1.99 22.51 -8.22
N ARG A 196 -2.49 22.16 -7.05
CA ARG A 196 -1.89 21.14 -6.16
C ARG A 196 -1.85 19.77 -6.80
N SER A 197 -2.95 19.34 -7.44
CA SER A 197 -2.98 18.08 -8.20
C SER A 197 -1.98 18.08 -9.37
N ARG A 198 -1.77 19.22 -10.03
CA ARG A 198 -0.72 19.33 -11.06
C ARG A 198 0.69 19.18 -10.51
N VAL A 199 0.97 19.77 -9.33
CA VAL A 199 2.26 19.58 -8.66
C VAL A 199 2.46 18.12 -8.24
N ASN A 200 1.40 17.45 -7.80
CA ASN A 200 1.47 16.01 -7.48
C ASN A 200 1.76 15.16 -8.73
N LEU A 201 1.15 15.49 -9.88
CA LEU A 201 1.49 14.82 -11.15
C LEU A 201 2.99 14.98 -11.45
N LEU A 202 3.53 16.21 -11.38
CA LEU A 202 4.95 16.46 -11.62
C LEU A 202 5.85 15.67 -10.64
N ARG A 203 5.44 15.53 -9.39
CA ARG A 203 6.15 14.67 -8.42
C ARG A 203 6.14 13.20 -8.85
N SER A 204 5.00 12.67 -9.28
CA SER A 204 4.90 11.29 -9.75
C SER A 204 5.76 11.04 -10.99
N GLU A 205 5.81 12.00 -11.92
CA GLU A 205 6.67 11.95 -13.10
C GLU A 205 8.16 11.95 -12.72
N ASN A 206 8.57 12.82 -11.79
CA ASN A 206 9.96 12.85 -11.31
C ASN A 206 10.34 11.57 -10.54
N GLN A 207 9.44 11.00 -9.76
CA GLN A 207 9.66 9.72 -9.08
C GLN A 207 9.85 8.57 -10.07
N PHE A 208 9.08 8.55 -11.13
CA PHE A 208 9.24 7.57 -12.20
C PHE A 208 10.59 7.69 -12.90
N GLU A 209 11.03 8.91 -13.26
CA GLU A 209 12.34 9.11 -13.86
C GLU A 209 13.48 8.73 -12.90
N GLN A 210 13.34 9.04 -11.61
CA GLN A 210 14.31 8.61 -10.60
C GLN A 210 14.41 7.09 -10.52
N GLU A 211 13.28 6.39 -10.58
CA GLU A 211 13.27 4.93 -10.52
C GLU A 211 13.87 4.29 -11.78
N LYS A 212 13.67 4.89 -12.95
CA LYS A 212 14.36 4.47 -14.17
C LYS A 212 15.88 4.56 -14.01
N LEU A 213 16.39 5.66 -13.45
CA LEU A 213 17.84 5.83 -13.20
C LEU A 213 18.35 4.82 -12.18
N ASN A 214 17.58 4.54 -11.12
CA ASN A 214 17.93 3.53 -10.12
C ASN A 214 18.00 2.13 -10.75
N LEU A 215 17.02 1.80 -11.58
CA LEU A 215 16.97 0.53 -12.32
C LEU A 215 18.17 0.39 -13.25
N GLU A 216 18.47 1.42 -14.03
CA GLU A 216 19.64 1.43 -14.94
C GLU A 216 20.95 1.22 -14.18
N SER A 217 21.12 1.95 -13.07
CA SER A 217 22.29 1.80 -12.19
C SER A 217 22.39 0.38 -11.61
N SER A 218 21.28 -0.17 -11.14
CA SER A 218 21.22 -1.52 -10.56
C SER A 218 21.56 -2.59 -11.58
N ILE A 219 21.07 -2.47 -12.81
CA ILE A 219 21.37 -3.38 -13.91
C ILE A 219 22.86 -3.32 -14.27
N ASN A 220 23.42 -2.11 -14.39
CA ASN A 220 24.84 -1.94 -14.68
C ASN A 220 25.74 -2.54 -13.58
N GLN A 221 25.38 -2.34 -12.31
CA GLN A 221 26.09 -2.92 -11.17
C GLN A 221 26.01 -4.45 -11.18
N ALA A 222 24.82 -5.01 -11.36
CA ALA A 222 24.61 -6.46 -11.40
C ALA A 222 25.35 -7.11 -12.58
N TYR A 223 25.29 -6.48 -13.75
CA TYR A 223 26.01 -6.94 -14.94
C TYR A 223 27.53 -6.95 -14.74
N ASN A 224 28.08 -5.86 -14.23
CA ASN A 224 29.52 -5.77 -13.94
C ASN A 224 29.95 -6.77 -12.88
N SER A 225 29.14 -7.00 -11.85
CA SER A 225 29.40 -7.99 -10.81
C SER A 225 29.39 -9.41 -11.38
N ALA A 226 28.41 -9.73 -12.21
CA ALA A 226 28.31 -11.05 -12.86
C ALA A 226 29.48 -11.29 -13.82
N LEU A 227 29.84 -10.30 -14.65
CA LEU A 227 30.98 -10.39 -15.55
C LEU A 227 32.30 -10.52 -14.78
N GLY A 228 32.47 -9.79 -13.69
CA GLY A 228 33.61 -9.88 -12.79
C GLY A 228 33.75 -11.27 -12.17
N ALA A 229 32.65 -11.80 -11.62
CA ALA A 229 32.59 -13.15 -11.05
C ALA A 229 32.92 -14.24 -12.08
N TYR A 230 32.38 -14.12 -13.30
CA TYR A 230 32.71 -15.04 -14.39
C TYR A 230 34.21 -15.03 -14.75
N LYS A 231 34.79 -13.85 -14.92
CA LYS A 231 36.23 -13.73 -15.19
C LYS A 231 37.11 -14.25 -14.05
N PHE A 232 36.66 -14.04 -12.82
CA PHE A 232 37.34 -14.57 -11.63
C PHE A 232 37.31 -16.09 -11.60
N TYR A 233 36.15 -16.70 -11.93
CA TYR A 233 35.98 -18.15 -12.04
C TYR A 233 36.92 -18.73 -13.11
N GLU A 234 36.97 -18.13 -14.31
CA GLU A 234 37.91 -18.55 -15.38
C GLU A 234 39.38 -18.48 -14.95
N ALA A 235 39.76 -17.41 -14.27
CA ALA A 235 41.14 -17.25 -13.77
C ALA A 235 41.45 -18.29 -12.67
N ALA A 236 40.51 -18.56 -11.77
CA ALA A 236 40.67 -19.59 -10.75
C ALA A 236 40.84 -20.97 -11.36
N LYS A 237 39.99 -21.33 -12.35
CA LYS A 237 40.10 -22.60 -13.09
C LYS A 237 41.46 -22.77 -13.75
N LYS A 238 41.99 -21.73 -14.41
CA LYS A 238 43.34 -21.73 -14.98
C LYS A 238 44.42 -21.96 -13.93
N THR A 239 44.26 -21.33 -12.75
CA THR A 239 45.23 -21.46 -11.64
C THR A 239 45.26 -22.88 -11.10
N VAL A 240 44.06 -23.51 -10.92
CA VAL A 240 43.96 -24.92 -10.49
C VAL A 240 44.68 -25.83 -11.47
N LEU A 241 44.34 -25.72 -12.77
CA LEU A 241 44.96 -26.54 -13.83
C LEU A 241 46.50 -26.34 -13.91
N ALA A 242 46.97 -25.12 -13.66
CA ALA A 242 48.42 -24.85 -13.67
C ALA A 242 49.10 -25.49 -12.45
N ARG A 243 48.45 -25.47 -11.28
CA ARG A 243 49.00 -26.10 -10.06
C ARG A 243 49.00 -27.62 -10.14
N GLU A 244 47.94 -28.22 -10.69
CA GLU A 244 47.86 -29.67 -10.92
C GLU A 244 48.97 -30.20 -11.85
N ARG A 245 49.46 -29.38 -12.82
CA ARG A 245 50.56 -29.76 -13.69
C ARG A 245 51.94 -29.59 -13.04
N THR A 246 52.02 -28.89 -11.93
CA THR A 246 53.30 -28.61 -11.24
C THR A 246 53.55 -29.60 -10.09
N TYR A 247 52.56 -30.41 -9.73
CA TYR A 247 52.65 -31.54 -8.80
C TYR A 247 52.86 -32.84 -9.57
#